data_c6c7cec8d1751f3707c43cce0ba83720
#
_entry.id   c6c7cec8d1751f3707c43cce0ba83720
#
_cell.length_a   1.000
_cell.length_b   1.000
_cell.length_c   1.000
_cell.angle_alpha   90.00
_cell.angle_beta   90.00
_cell.angle_gamma   90.00
#
_symmetry.space_group_name_H-M   'P 1'
#
loop_
_entity.id
_entity.type
_entity.pdbx_description
1 polymer ?
#
loop_
_entity_poly.entity_id
_entity_poly.type
_entity_poly.pdbx_seq_one_letter_code
_entity_poly.pdbx_strand_id
1 'polypeptide(L)'
;YDELSDDDKEKAKAEAEEKSVLMQETREMLRKWEAGDTEIRQLWEMMNQWVYDGFDVTYKRLGVSFEKIYYESQTYLLGKELVNEGLRDGVLYRRPDGSVWCDLRDEGLDEKLLLRRDGTSVYMTQDLGTAQLRYEEYQPKRLIYVVGNEQNYHFDVLKRVLVRLNRQWGN
;
A
#
# COMPACT_ATOMS: atom_id res chain seq x y z
N TYR A 1 -10.31 28.50 12.25
CA TYR A 1 -10.32 27.10 11.75
C TYR A 1 -11.57 26.35 12.25
N ASP A 2 -11.94 26.51 13.51
CA ASP A 2 -13.08 25.81 14.12
C ASP A 2 -14.47 26.31 13.63
N GLU A 3 -14.53 27.48 12.99
CA GLU A 3 -15.75 28.07 12.40
C GLU A 3 -15.96 27.69 10.93
N LEU A 4 -15.03 26.96 10.31
CA LEU A 4 -15.12 26.53 8.91
C LEU A 4 -15.99 25.29 8.75
N SER A 5 -16.64 25.14 7.60
CA SER A 5 -17.28 23.89 7.21
C SER A 5 -16.25 22.78 7.05
N ASP A 6 -16.65 21.52 7.11
CA ASP A 6 -15.74 20.39 6.98
C ASP A 6 -15.03 20.38 5.61
N ASP A 7 -15.73 20.74 4.53
CA ASP A 7 -15.15 20.91 3.19
C ASP A 7 -14.08 22.02 3.13
N ASP A 8 -14.32 23.14 3.83
CA ASP A 8 -13.36 24.25 3.88
C ASP A 8 -12.16 23.90 4.75
N LYS A 9 -12.34 23.11 5.80
CA LYS A 9 -11.24 22.58 6.62
C LYS A 9 -10.35 21.65 5.81
N GLU A 10 -10.92 20.75 5.01
CA GLU A 10 -10.14 19.86 4.13
C GLU A 10 -9.36 20.63 3.08
N LYS A 11 -9.97 21.65 2.45
CA LYS A 11 -9.26 22.51 1.49
C LYS A 11 -8.13 23.29 2.14
N ALA A 12 -8.36 23.90 3.29
CA ALA A 12 -7.35 24.63 4.05
C ALA A 12 -6.19 23.72 4.47
N LYS A 13 -6.48 22.50 4.88
CA LYS A 13 -5.49 21.47 5.21
C LYS A 13 -4.65 21.11 3.99
N ALA A 14 -5.29 20.81 2.87
CA ALA A 14 -4.60 20.46 1.62
C ALA A 14 -3.67 21.59 1.14
N GLU A 15 -4.14 22.86 1.20
CA GLU A 15 -3.30 24.01 0.88
C GLU A 15 -2.12 24.19 1.84
N ALA A 16 -2.34 23.98 3.14
CA ALA A 16 -1.28 24.08 4.13
C ALA A 16 -0.23 22.98 3.93
N GLU A 17 -0.66 21.74 3.64
CA GLU A 17 0.23 20.64 3.31
C GLU A 17 1.05 20.92 2.04
N GLU A 18 0.45 21.49 1.02
CA GLU A 18 1.15 21.82 -0.23
C GLU A 18 2.19 22.94 -0.06
N LYS A 19 1.90 23.91 0.82
CA LYS A 19 2.81 25.04 1.13
C LYS A 19 3.87 24.68 2.18
N SER A 20 3.68 23.59 2.92
CA SER A 20 4.60 23.18 3.98
C SER A 20 5.92 22.66 3.42
N VAL A 21 7.02 23.28 3.80
CA VAL A 21 8.37 22.82 3.44
C VAL A 21 8.63 21.40 3.95
N LEU A 22 8.24 21.10 5.19
CA LEU A 22 8.39 19.77 5.77
C LEU A 22 7.64 18.70 4.97
N MET A 23 6.42 19.00 4.50
CA MET A 23 5.66 18.06 3.68
C MET A 23 6.29 17.84 2.30
N GLN A 24 6.84 18.89 1.72
CA GLN A 24 7.58 18.79 0.45
C GLN A 24 8.86 17.95 0.62
N GLU A 25 9.64 18.19 1.68
CA GLU A 25 10.83 17.40 2.02
C GLU A 25 10.51 15.93 2.29
N THR A 26 9.41 15.66 3.01
CA THR A 26 8.94 14.29 3.27
C THR A 26 8.56 13.55 1.97
N ARG A 27 7.86 14.22 1.07
CA ARG A 27 7.53 13.65 -0.26
C ARG A 27 8.77 13.40 -1.10
N GLU A 28 9.74 14.31 -1.05
CA GLU A 28 11.02 14.14 -1.73
C GLU A 28 11.82 12.98 -1.14
N MET A 29 11.83 12.84 0.19
CA MET A 29 12.48 11.73 0.87
C MET A 29 11.90 10.37 0.44
N LEU A 30 10.57 10.26 0.28
CA LEU A 30 9.93 9.05 -0.24
C LEU A 30 10.35 8.75 -1.68
N ARG A 31 10.39 9.77 -2.54
CA ARG A 31 10.85 9.61 -3.94
C ARG A 31 12.31 9.15 -4.00
N LYS A 32 13.18 9.75 -3.20
CA LYS A 32 14.59 9.32 -3.06
C LYS A 32 14.71 7.89 -2.58
N TRP A 33 13.91 7.51 -1.57
CA TRP A 33 13.88 6.14 -1.09
C TRP A 33 13.49 5.15 -2.21
N GLU A 34 12.43 5.43 -2.96
CA GLU A 34 12.02 4.60 -4.10
C GLU A 34 13.06 4.56 -5.23
N ALA A 35 13.77 5.68 -5.46
CA ALA A 35 14.86 5.77 -6.43
C ALA A 35 16.16 5.05 -5.99
N GLY A 36 16.22 4.56 -4.75
CA GLY A 36 17.38 3.85 -4.22
C GLY A 36 18.49 4.75 -3.68
N ASP A 37 18.18 6.00 -3.28
CA ASP A 37 19.14 6.90 -2.67
C ASP A 37 19.79 6.24 -1.44
N THR A 38 21.13 6.19 -1.45
CA THR A 38 21.90 5.42 -0.47
C THR A 38 21.75 5.97 0.95
N GLU A 39 21.79 7.28 1.13
CA GLU A 39 21.72 7.91 2.45
C GLU A 39 20.34 7.70 3.08
N ILE A 40 19.28 7.92 2.31
CA ILE A 40 17.91 7.73 2.74
C ILE A 40 17.62 6.25 3.04
N ARG A 41 18.13 5.33 2.21
CA ARG A 41 18.00 3.88 2.45
C ARG A 41 18.71 3.44 3.72
N GLN A 42 19.93 3.90 3.97
CA GLN A 42 20.68 3.57 5.19
C GLN A 42 19.97 4.06 6.46
N LEU A 43 19.46 5.30 6.45
CA LEU A 43 18.69 5.83 7.57
C LEU A 43 17.44 4.97 7.83
N TRP A 44 16.69 4.67 6.78
CA TRP A 44 15.49 3.83 6.85
C TRP A 44 15.80 2.41 7.36
N GLU A 45 16.85 1.77 6.87
CA GLU A 45 17.28 0.44 7.30
C GLU A 45 17.68 0.42 8.78
N MET A 46 18.42 1.42 9.24
CA MET A 46 18.81 1.55 10.64
C MET A 46 17.59 1.67 11.55
N MET A 47 16.61 2.52 11.19
CA MET A 47 15.40 2.70 11.99
C MET A 47 14.54 1.42 12.01
N ASN A 48 14.41 0.73 10.87
CA ASN A 48 13.68 -0.53 10.82
C ASN A 48 14.36 -1.64 11.61
N GLN A 49 15.69 -1.69 11.63
CA GLN A 49 16.41 -2.69 12.42
C GLN A 49 16.09 -2.58 13.91
N TRP A 50 15.96 -1.38 14.45
CA TRP A 50 15.54 -1.21 15.85
C TRP A 50 14.14 -1.78 16.12
N VAL A 51 13.23 -1.63 15.17
CA VAL A 51 11.87 -2.20 15.28
C VAL A 51 11.90 -3.72 15.19
N TYR A 52 12.67 -4.28 14.26
CA TYR A 52 12.81 -5.74 14.10
C TYR A 52 13.42 -6.40 15.33
N ASP A 53 14.45 -5.78 15.92
CA ASP A 53 15.05 -6.26 17.17
C ASP A 53 14.00 -6.29 18.30
N GLY A 54 13.14 -5.26 18.38
CA GLY A 54 12.03 -5.21 19.33
C GLY A 54 10.96 -6.29 19.08
N PHE A 55 10.62 -6.55 17.82
CA PHE A 55 9.70 -7.63 17.44
C PHE A 55 10.28 -9.00 17.83
N ASP A 56 11.55 -9.25 17.55
CA ASP A 56 12.22 -10.51 17.89
C ASP A 56 12.17 -10.79 19.39
N VAL A 57 12.42 -9.78 20.22
CA VAL A 57 12.29 -9.90 21.68
C VAL A 57 10.85 -10.26 22.07
N THR A 58 9.88 -9.59 21.48
CA THR A 58 8.46 -9.80 21.76
C THR A 58 8.02 -11.20 21.35
N TYR A 59 8.33 -11.65 20.14
CA TYR A 59 7.96 -12.96 19.63
C TYR A 59 8.59 -14.09 20.45
N LYS A 60 9.87 -13.95 20.82
CA LYS A 60 10.53 -14.91 21.72
C LYS A 60 9.83 -15.02 23.08
N ARG A 61 9.41 -13.89 23.67
CA ARG A 61 8.66 -13.88 24.93
C ARG A 61 7.27 -14.50 24.82
N LEU A 62 6.62 -14.36 23.67
CA LEU A 62 5.31 -14.97 23.38
C LEU A 62 5.42 -16.44 22.96
N GLY A 63 6.61 -16.96 22.71
CA GLY A 63 6.82 -18.31 22.20
C GLY A 63 6.32 -18.50 20.77
N VAL A 64 6.33 -17.45 19.96
CA VAL A 64 5.85 -17.44 18.57
C VAL A 64 7.03 -17.44 17.63
N SER A 65 6.94 -18.22 16.55
CA SER A 65 7.90 -18.24 15.44
C SER A 65 7.17 -18.27 14.09
N PHE A 66 7.86 -17.86 13.04
CA PHE A 66 7.32 -17.80 11.68
C PHE A 66 8.27 -18.52 10.72
N GLU A 67 7.70 -19.27 9.77
CA GLU A 67 8.51 -19.91 8.72
C GLU A 67 9.04 -18.88 7.72
N LYS A 68 8.28 -17.80 7.48
CA LYS A 68 8.69 -16.74 6.56
C LYS A 68 8.11 -15.39 6.97
N ILE A 69 8.92 -14.36 6.81
CA ILE A 69 8.54 -12.96 6.99
C ILE A 69 8.62 -12.27 5.62
N TYR A 70 7.56 -11.54 5.25
CA TYR A 70 7.51 -10.70 4.07
C TYR A 70 7.60 -9.24 4.48
N TYR A 71 8.50 -8.51 3.84
CA TYR A 71 8.67 -7.08 4.07
C TYR A 71 8.05 -6.30 2.91
N GLU A 72 7.21 -5.33 3.23
CA GLU A 72 6.52 -4.50 2.23
C GLU A 72 7.50 -3.80 1.27
N SER A 73 8.68 -3.42 1.76
CA SER A 73 9.77 -2.87 0.94
C SER A 73 10.26 -3.79 -0.16
N GLN A 74 10.00 -5.09 -0.09
CA GLN A 74 10.36 -6.08 -1.11
C GLN A 74 9.19 -6.41 -2.04
N THR A 75 7.94 -6.19 -1.59
CA THR A 75 6.74 -6.59 -2.34
C THR A 75 6.06 -5.44 -3.08
N TYR A 76 6.35 -4.17 -2.74
CA TYR A 76 5.69 -3.01 -3.34
C TYR A 76 5.96 -2.87 -4.86
N LEU A 77 7.14 -3.26 -5.33
CA LEU A 77 7.48 -3.23 -6.76
C LEU A 77 6.60 -4.20 -7.56
N LEU A 78 6.41 -5.42 -7.04
CA LEU A 78 5.52 -6.40 -7.65
C LEU A 78 4.07 -5.88 -7.69
N GLY A 79 3.63 -5.19 -6.64
CA GLY A 79 2.34 -4.51 -6.63
C GLY A 79 2.21 -3.43 -7.72
N LYS A 80 3.26 -2.65 -7.96
CA LYS A 80 3.31 -1.68 -9.08
C LYS A 80 3.24 -2.37 -10.45
N GLU A 81 3.88 -3.52 -10.62
CA GLU A 81 3.81 -4.31 -11.85
C GLU A 81 2.38 -4.78 -12.12
N LEU A 82 1.67 -5.29 -11.10
CA LEU A 82 0.26 -5.67 -11.20
C LEU A 82 -0.65 -4.49 -11.57
N VAL A 83 -0.39 -3.31 -11.01
CA VAL A 83 -1.13 -2.09 -11.38
C VAL A 83 -0.86 -1.69 -12.83
N ASN A 84 0.37 -1.78 -13.30
CA ASN A 84 0.70 -1.51 -14.70
C ASN A 84 0.08 -2.55 -15.65
N GLU A 85 0.00 -3.81 -15.26
CA GLU A 85 -0.74 -4.85 -15.98
C GLU A 85 -2.22 -4.48 -16.10
N GLY A 86 -2.87 -4.16 -14.97
CA GLY A 86 -4.29 -3.77 -14.97
C GLY A 86 -4.61 -2.52 -15.79
N LEU A 87 -3.66 -1.57 -15.89
CA LEU A 87 -3.79 -0.42 -16.80
C LEU A 87 -3.74 -0.86 -18.28
N ARG A 88 -2.83 -1.77 -18.64
CA ARG A 88 -2.74 -2.31 -20.02
C ARG A 88 -3.98 -3.09 -20.41
N ASP A 89 -4.54 -3.84 -19.46
CA ASP A 89 -5.72 -4.66 -19.66
C ASP A 89 -7.04 -3.86 -19.61
N GLY A 90 -6.97 -2.56 -19.27
CA GLY A 90 -8.12 -1.65 -19.19
C GLY A 90 -9.05 -1.92 -18.01
N VAL A 91 -8.63 -2.70 -17.01
CA VAL A 91 -9.39 -2.96 -15.77
C VAL A 91 -9.12 -1.92 -14.69
N LEU A 92 -8.02 -1.19 -14.83
CA LEU A 92 -7.67 -0.01 -14.05
C LEU A 92 -7.61 1.21 -14.95
N TYR A 93 -7.73 2.39 -14.38
CA TYR A 93 -7.68 3.63 -15.13
C TYR A 93 -6.84 4.70 -14.43
N ARG A 94 -6.32 5.63 -15.25
CA ARG A 94 -5.54 6.77 -14.79
C ARG A 94 -6.39 8.03 -14.85
N ARG A 95 -6.42 8.77 -13.75
CA ARG A 95 -7.03 10.10 -13.70
C ARG A 95 -6.14 11.15 -14.34
N PRO A 96 -6.69 12.33 -14.72
CA PRO A 96 -5.92 13.42 -15.32
C PRO A 96 -4.76 13.92 -14.44
N ASP A 97 -4.84 13.77 -13.13
CA ASP A 97 -3.78 14.11 -12.17
C ASP A 97 -2.63 13.10 -12.13
N GLY A 98 -2.74 11.99 -12.87
CA GLY A 98 -1.75 10.91 -12.94
C GLY A 98 -1.99 9.75 -11.98
N SER A 99 -2.89 9.88 -11.01
CA SER A 99 -3.23 8.81 -10.06
C SER A 99 -3.92 7.62 -10.74
N VAL A 100 -3.73 6.41 -10.18
CA VAL A 100 -4.30 5.17 -10.73
C VAL A 100 -5.35 4.60 -9.79
N TRP A 101 -6.50 4.23 -10.33
CA TRP A 101 -7.68 3.81 -9.60
C TRP A 101 -8.27 2.52 -10.14
N CYS A 102 -8.95 1.78 -9.25
CA CYS A 102 -9.84 0.67 -9.57
C CYS A 102 -11.28 1.09 -9.26
N ASP A 103 -12.17 0.98 -10.24
CA ASP A 103 -13.60 1.22 -10.05
C ASP A 103 -14.27 -0.06 -9.55
N LEU A 104 -14.85 -0.03 -8.36
CA LEU A 104 -15.59 -1.14 -7.74
C LEU A 104 -17.03 -0.76 -7.41
N ARG A 105 -17.55 0.34 -7.98
CA ARG A 105 -18.90 0.85 -7.68
C ARG A 105 -20.01 -0.09 -8.17
N ASP A 106 -19.77 -0.85 -9.20
CA ASP A 106 -20.67 -1.91 -9.69
C ASP A 106 -20.79 -3.11 -8.71
N GLU A 107 -19.86 -3.22 -7.77
CA GLU A 107 -19.87 -4.22 -6.70
C GLU A 107 -20.32 -3.63 -5.35
N GLY A 108 -20.81 -2.39 -5.33
CA GLY A 108 -21.28 -1.70 -4.14
C GLY A 108 -20.18 -1.17 -3.23
N LEU A 109 -18.95 -1.08 -3.75
CA LEU A 109 -17.79 -0.49 -3.08
C LEU A 109 -17.42 0.87 -3.73
N ASP A 110 -16.47 1.57 -3.14
CA ASP A 110 -15.96 2.82 -3.70
C ASP A 110 -14.86 2.57 -4.74
N GLU A 111 -14.51 3.62 -5.49
CA GLU A 111 -13.28 3.63 -6.28
C GLU A 111 -12.06 3.54 -5.35
N LYS A 112 -11.08 2.71 -5.69
CA LYS A 112 -9.89 2.50 -4.86
C LYS A 112 -8.64 3.04 -5.53
N LEU A 113 -7.97 3.96 -4.83
CA LEU A 113 -6.64 4.46 -5.20
C LEU A 113 -5.61 3.33 -5.10
N LEU A 114 -4.82 3.16 -6.14
CA LEU A 114 -3.71 2.19 -6.19
C LEU A 114 -2.34 2.86 -6.33
N LEU A 115 -2.22 3.94 -7.12
CA LEU A 115 -1.02 4.76 -7.16
C LEU A 115 -1.38 6.23 -7.01
N ARG A 116 -0.59 6.96 -6.25
CA ARG A 116 -0.72 8.42 -6.12
C ARG A 116 -0.34 9.12 -7.42
N ARG A 117 -0.64 10.41 -7.52
CA ARG A 117 -0.32 11.27 -8.68
C ARG A 117 1.17 11.28 -9.05
N ASP A 118 2.04 11.13 -8.06
CA ASP A 118 3.50 11.07 -8.22
C ASP A 118 4.02 9.65 -8.51
N GLY A 119 3.14 8.67 -8.67
CA GLY A 119 3.46 7.27 -8.96
C GLY A 119 3.88 6.46 -7.73
N THR A 120 3.81 7.02 -6.52
CA THR A 120 4.12 6.27 -5.31
C THR A 120 2.99 5.31 -4.93
N SER A 121 3.36 4.19 -4.30
CA SER A 121 2.45 3.14 -3.87
C SER A 121 1.62 3.56 -2.65
N VAL A 122 0.45 2.95 -2.50
CA VAL A 122 -0.36 2.97 -1.28
C VAL A 122 -0.38 1.56 -0.66
N TYR A 123 -0.90 1.41 0.56
CA TYR A 123 -0.98 0.11 1.23
C TYR A 123 -1.63 -0.98 0.36
N MET A 124 -2.71 -0.67 -0.34
CA MET A 124 -3.37 -1.62 -1.24
C MET A 124 -2.42 -2.18 -2.30
N THR A 125 -1.55 -1.34 -2.87
CA THR A 125 -0.56 -1.79 -3.87
C THR A 125 0.45 -2.75 -3.26
N GLN A 126 0.88 -2.50 -2.04
CA GLN A 126 1.81 -3.36 -1.31
C GLN A 126 1.16 -4.72 -0.99
N ASP A 127 -0.09 -4.71 -0.56
CA ASP A 127 -0.85 -5.94 -0.26
C ASP A 127 -1.12 -6.77 -1.53
N LEU A 128 -1.40 -6.13 -2.66
CA LEU A 128 -1.49 -6.82 -3.96
C LEU A 128 -0.19 -7.58 -4.28
N GLY A 129 0.96 -6.91 -4.14
CA GLY A 129 2.26 -7.53 -4.36
C GLY A 129 2.55 -8.67 -3.39
N THR A 130 2.23 -8.49 -2.11
CA THR A 130 2.42 -9.52 -1.08
C THR A 130 1.52 -10.73 -1.32
N ALA A 131 0.25 -10.52 -1.69
CA ALA A 131 -0.69 -11.59 -1.99
C ALA A 131 -0.24 -12.40 -3.21
N GLN A 132 0.21 -11.72 -4.27
CA GLN A 132 0.74 -12.35 -5.48
C GLN A 132 1.96 -13.22 -5.16
N LEU A 133 2.93 -12.68 -4.41
CA LEU A 133 4.14 -13.41 -4.02
C LEU A 133 3.82 -14.66 -3.21
N ARG A 134 2.93 -14.56 -2.23
CA ARG A 134 2.48 -15.70 -1.42
C ARG A 134 1.83 -16.78 -2.27
N TYR A 135 1.02 -16.37 -3.24
CA TYR A 135 0.39 -17.33 -4.14
C TYR A 135 1.41 -18.02 -5.05
N GLU A 136 2.36 -17.28 -5.62
CA GLU A 136 3.41 -17.85 -6.48
C GLU A 136 4.30 -18.85 -5.73
N GLU A 137 4.66 -18.54 -4.49
CA GLU A 137 5.54 -19.39 -3.69
C GLU A 137 4.87 -20.66 -3.17
N TYR A 138 3.62 -20.58 -2.72
CA TYR A 138 2.97 -21.65 -1.98
C TYR A 138 1.76 -22.26 -2.69
N GLN A 139 1.17 -21.60 -3.68
CA GLN A 139 -0.08 -21.98 -4.34
C GLN A 139 -1.14 -22.48 -3.33
N PRO A 140 -1.40 -21.71 -2.27
CA PRO A 140 -2.23 -22.16 -1.17
C PRO A 140 -3.69 -22.31 -1.61
N LYS A 141 -4.36 -23.34 -1.10
CA LYS A 141 -5.81 -23.52 -1.29
C LYS A 141 -6.63 -22.49 -0.51
N ARG A 142 -6.04 -21.88 0.50
CA ARG A 142 -6.66 -20.85 1.34
C ARG A 142 -5.60 -19.92 1.91
N LEU A 143 -5.80 -18.62 1.79
CA LEU A 143 -5.06 -17.57 2.49
C LEU A 143 -5.92 -17.09 3.68
N ILE A 144 -5.34 -17.07 4.87
CA ILE A 144 -6.01 -16.61 6.08
C ILE A 144 -5.26 -15.38 6.59
N TYR A 145 -5.97 -14.25 6.66
CA TYR A 145 -5.46 -13.00 7.24
C TYR A 145 -5.99 -12.85 8.65
N VAL A 146 -5.10 -12.77 9.63
CA VAL A 146 -5.44 -12.50 11.03
C VAL A 146 -5.22 -11.04 11.31
N VAL A 147 -6.30 -10.29 11.37
CA VAL A 147 -6.30 -8.81 11.44
C VAL A 147 -7.40 -8.30 12.37
N GLY A 148 -7.34 -7.02 12.75
CA GLY A 148 -8.44 -6.36 13.46
C GLY A 148 -9.65 -6.14 12.57
N ASN A 149 -10.84 -5.99 13.17
CA ASN A 149 -12.12 -5.84 12.45
C ASN A 149 -12.15 -4.61 11.53
N GLU A 150 -11.44 -3.57 11.87
CA GLU A 150 -11.29 -2.35 11.06
C GLU A 150 -10.65 -2.60 9.69
N GLN A 151 -9.94 -3.73 9.52
CA GLN A 151 -9.31 -4.13 8.26
C GLN A 151 -10.26 -4.91 7.33
N ASN A 152 -11.45 -5.31 7.77
CA ASN A 152 -12.36 -6.15 6.97
C ASN A 152 -12.67 -5.52 5.61
N TYR A 153 -12.99 -4.22 5.58
CA TYR A 153 -13.24 -3.49 4.33
C TYR A 153 -12.00 -3.49 3.40
N HIS A 154 -10.82 -3.28 3.96
CA HIS A 154 -9.56 -3.29 3.20
C HIS A 154 -9.33 -4.64 2.50
N PHE A 155 -9.53 -5.76 3.21
CA PHE A 155 -9.34 -7.09 2.63
C PHE A 155 -10.45 -7.52 1.67
N ASP A 156 -11.69 -7.04 1.85
CA ASP A 156 -12.74 -7.22 0.85
C ASP A 156 -12.39 -6.49 -0.46
N VAL A 157 -11.91 -5.25 -0.36
CA VAL A 157 -11.40 -4.50 -1.53
C VAL A 157 -10.21 -5.20 -2.18
N LEU A 158 -9.22 -5.67 -1.39
CA LEU A 158 -8.06 -6.41 -1.92
C LEU A 158 -8.48 -7.61 -2.76
N LYS A 159 -9.40 -8.41 -2.24
CA LYS A 159 -9.98 -9.56 -2.92
C LYS A 159 -10.61 -9.17 -4.27
N ARG A 160 -11.43 -8.10 -4.31
CA ARG A 160 -12.08 -7.62 -5.51
C ARG A 160 -11.07 -7.12 -6.55
N VAL A 161 -10.08 -6.35 -6.11
CA VAL A 161 -9.02 -5.87 -7.01
C VAL A 161 -8.24 -7.03 -7.62
N LEU A 162 -7.88 -8.06 -6.84
CA LEU A 162 -7.22 -9.25 -7.34
C LEU A 162 -8.05 -9.96 -8.43
N VAL A 163 -9.35 -10.13 -8.20
CA VAL A 163 -10.26 -10.72 -9.20
C VAL A 163 -10.33 -9.87 -10.48
N ARG A 164 -10.40 -8.54 -10.36
CA ARG A 164 -10.35 -7.61 -11.52
C ARG A 164 -9.04 -7.72 -12.31
N LEU A 165 -7.94 -7.99 -11.60
CA LEU A 165 -6.62 -8.25 -12.20
C LEU A 165 -6.46 -9.68 -12.72
N ASN A 166 -7.56 -10.41 -12.98
CA ASN A 166 -7.56 -11.81 -13.42
C ASN A 166 -6.89 -12.80 -12.45
N ARG A 167 -6.76 -12.43 -11.19
CA ARG A 167 -6.23 -13.32 -10.13
C ARG A 167 -7.38 -14.08 -9.48
N GLN A 168 -7.91 -15.10 -10.18
CA GLN A 168 -9.07 -15.89 -9.73
C GLN A 168 -8.85 -16.60 -8.39
N TRP A 169 -7.61 -16.86 -8.03
CA TRP A 169 -7.22 -17.37 -6.73
C TRP A 169 -7.44 -16.36 -5.58
N GLY A 170 -7.65 -15.10 -5.87
CA GLY A 170 -8.00 -14.06 -4.90
C GLY A 170 -9.45 -14.14 -4.40
N ASN A 171 -10.25 -15.04 -4.94
CA ASN A 171 -11.69 -15.13 -4.62
C ASN A 171 -11.97 -16.03 -3.41
#